data_da4d6c3a686486b58986e6dcecd35b68
#
_entry.id   da4d6c3a686486b58986e6dcecd35b68
#
_cell.length_a   1.000
_cell.length_b   1.000
_cell.length_c   1.000
_cell.angle_alpha   90.00
_cell.angle_beta   90.00
_cell.angle_gamma   90.00
#
_symmetry.space_group_name_H-M   'P 1'
#
loop_
_entity.id
_entity.type
_entity.pdbx_description
1 polymer ?
#
loop_
_entity_poly.entity_id
_entity_poly.type
_entity_poly.pdbx_seq_one_letter_code
_entity_poly.pdbx_strand_id
1 'polypeptide(L)'
;MKEVMEMAMQELAQIAAAEEQARAICEQARAEAAELAVQAEKDGTACLNAVISGAQERMREAKRQAGKQAAAFETDLNSKTAAQCRALEQAAASRSGAAAAMIVERIWDSEWQS
;
A
#
# COMPACT_ATOMS: atom_id res chain seq x y z
N MET A 1 -71.32 -11.09 -43.72
CA MET A 1 -70.81 -9.78 -43.37
C MET A 1 -70.55 -9.66 -41.89
N LYS A 2 -71.43 -10.16 -41.03
CA LYS A 2 -71.23 -10.11 -39.59
C LYS A 2 -70.00 -10.89 -39.11
N GLU A 3 -69.77 -12.07 -39.71
CA GLU A 3 -68.61 -12.92 -39.41
C GLU A 3 -67.27 -12.30 -39.80
N VAL A 4 -67.21 -11.62 -40.93
CA VAL A 4 -66.01 -10.94 -41.39
C VAL A 4 -65.64 -9.76 -40.48
N MET A 5 -66.63 -8.99 -40.00
CA MET A 5 -66.43 -7.94 -39.07
C MET A 5 -65.97 -8.42 -37.71
N GLU A 6 -66.48 -9.51 -37.22
CA GLU A 6 -66.06 -10.14 -35.96
C GLU A 6 -64.62 -10.63 -36.04
N MET A 7 -64.24 -11.26 -37.14
CA MET A 7 -62.86 -11.70 -37.37
C MET A 7 -61.90 -10.53 -37.45
N ALA A 8 -62.30 -9.46 -38.14
CA ALA A 8 -61.47 -8.27 -38.23
C ALA A 8 -61.28 -7.59 -36.86
N MET A 9 -62.35 -7.54 -36.05
CA MET A 9 -62.27 -7.03 -34.68
C MET A 9 -61.41 -7.85 -33.77
N GLN A 10 -61.44 -9.21 -33.90
CA GLN A 10 -60.55 -10.10 -33.15
C GLN A 10 -59.08 -9.89 -33.54
N GLU A 11 -58.77 -9.76 -34.81
CA GLU A 11 -57.44 -9.50 -35.30
C GLU A 11 -56.92 -8.17 -34.78
N LEU A 12 -57.72 -7.10 -34.79
CA LEU A 12 -57.39 -5.81 -34.24
C LEU A 12 -57.13 -5.89 -32.74
N ALA A 13 -57.95 -6.63 -32.01
CA ALA A 13 -57.75 -6.84 -30.59
C ALA A 13 -56.44 -7.60 -30.28
N GLN A 14 -56.09 -8.58 -31.11
CA GLN A 14 -54.81 -9.29 -30.99
C GLN A 14 -53.61 -8.42 -31.27
N ILE A 15 -53.69 -7.58 -32.28
CA ILE A 15 -52.65 -6.59 -32.61
C ILE A 15 -52.48 -5.60 -31.47
N ALA A 16 -53.57 -5.06 -30.92
CA ALA A 16 -53.55 -4.14 -29.79
C ALA A 16 -52.92 -4.78 -28.53
N ALA A 17 -53.25 -6.06 -28.26
CA ALA A 17 -52.69 -6.81 -27.17
C ALA A 17 -51.17 -7.05 -27.37
N ALA A 18 -50.75 -7.37 -28.59
CA ALA A 18 -49.36 -7.56 -28.92
C ALA A 18 -48.55 -6.23 -28.80
N GLU A 19 -49.12 -5.12 -29.24
CA GLU A 19 -48.48 -3.80 -29.06
C GLU A 19 -48.35 -3.41 -27.59
N GLU A 20 -49.35 -3.69 -26.78
CA GLU A 20 -49.30 -3.46 -25.34
C GLU A 20 -48.24 -4.29 -24.65
N GLN A 21 -48.17 -5.60 -25.00
CA GLN A 21 -47.10 -6.46 -24.51
C GLN A 21 -45.71 -5.98 -24.91
N ALA A 22 -45.58 -5.56 -26.17
CA ALA A 22 -44.28 -5.01 -26.66
C ALA A 22 -43.89 -3.77 -25.90
N ARG A 23 -44.84 -2.88 -25.64
CA ARG A 23 -44.64 -1.66 -24.86
C ARG A 23 -44.18 -2.01 -23.42
N ALA A 24 -44.91 -2.93 -22.77
CA ALA A 24 -44.59 -3.38 -21.42
C ALA A 24 -43.20 -4.00 -21.35
N ILE A 25 -42.81 -4.82 -22.32
CA ILE A 25 -41.46 -5.41 -22.42
C ILE A 25 -40.39 -4.32 -22.56
N CYS A 26 -40.61 -3.32 -23.43
CA CYS A 26 -39.68 -2.23 -23.61
C CYS A 26 -39.53 -1.37 -22.35
N GLU A 27 -40.64 -1.06 -21.68
CA GLU A 27 -40.62 -0.30 -20.43
C GLU A 27 -39.87 -1.06 -19.32
N GLN A 28 -40.12 -2.34 -19.19
CA GLN A 28 -39.45 -3.19 -18.23
C GLN A 28 -37.95 -3.29 -18.53
N ALA A 29 -37.59 -3.48 -19.79
CA ALA A 29 -36.19 -3.53 -20.21
C ALA A 29 -35.45 -2.23 -19.91
N ARG A 30 -36.10 -1.09 -20.13
CA ARG A 30 -35.54 0.23 -19.82
C ARG A 30 -35.36 0.42 -18.32
N ALA A 31 -36.36 0.01 -17.52
CA ALA A 31 -36.28 0.08 -16.06
C ALA A 31 -35.15 -0.79 -15.52
N GLU A 32 -35.04 -2.01 -16.01
CA GLU A 32 -33.97 -2.93 -15.64
C GLU A 32 -32.59 -2.39 -16.05
N ALA A 33 -32.49 -1.81 -17.26
CA ALA A 33 -31.24 -1.21 -17.72
C ALA A 33 -30.82 -0.01 -16.86
N ALA A 34 -31.78 0.84 -16.47
CA ALA A 34 -31.52 1.97 -15.59
C ALA A 34 -31.08 1.51 -14.19
N GLU A 35 -31.72 0.51 -13.65
CA GLU A 35 -31.37 -0.10 -12.36
C GLU A 35 -29.97 -0.73 -12.40
N LEU A 36 -29.68 -1.45 -13.48
CA LEU A 36 -28.37 -2.06 -13.69
C LEU A 36 -27.26 -1.02 -13.77
N ALA A 37 -27.51 0.09 -14.45
CA ALA A 37 -26.56 1.20 -14.54
C ALA A 37 -26.28 1.81 -13.16
N VAL A 38 -27.31 2.03 -12.35
CA VAL A 38 -27.18 2.54 -10.99
C VAL A 38 -26.39 1.55 -10.11
N GLN A 39 -26.71 0.28 -10.22
CA GLN A 39 -26.02 -0.76 -9.47
C GLN A 39 -24.55 -0.86 -9.87
N ALA A 40 -24.25 -0.81 -11.16
CA ALA A 40 -22.88 -0.84 -11.66
C ALA A 40 -22.05 0.37 -11.15
N GLU A 41 -22.67 1.55 -11.09
CA GLU A 41 -22.01 2.73 -10.53
C GLU A 41 -21.73 2.58 -9.04
N LYS A 42 -22.69 2.07 -8.29
CA LYS A 42 -22.51 1.80 -6.84
C LYS A 42 -21.40 0.77 -6.61
N ASP A 43 -21.41 -0.32 -7.37
CA ASP A 43 -20.42 -1.37 -7.26
C ASP A 43 -19.03 -0.86 -7.64
N GLY A 44 -18.95 -0.04 -8.70
CA GLY A 44 -17.71 0.60 -9.12
C GLY A 44 -17.14 1.53 -8.05
N THR A 45 -17.98 2.35 -7.44
CA THR A 45 -17.59 3.23 -6.34
C THR A 45 -17.13 2.45 -5.13
N ALA A 46 -17.86 1.40 -4.74
CA ALA A 46 -17.48 0.54 -3.63
C ALA A 46 -16.14 -0.16 -3.89
N CYS A 47 -15.92 -0.65 -5.10
CA CYS A 47 -14.67 -1.27 -5.52
C CYS A 47 -13.51 -0.27 -5.46
N LEU A 48 -13.70 0.94 -5.98
CA LEU A 48 -12.69 2.00 -5.93
C LEU A 48 -12.32 2.36 -4.49
N ASN A 49 -13.33 2.53 -3.63
CA ASN A 49 -13.10 2.85 -2.22
C ASN A 49 -12.35 1.71 -1.50
N ALA A 50 -12.68 0.47 -1.79
CA ALA A 50 -11.99 -0.70 -1.24
C ALA A 50 -10.52 -0.74 -1.68
N VAL A 51 -10.23 -0.44 -2.94
CA VAL A 51 -8.86 -0.39 -3.47
C VAL A 51 -8.06 0.73 -2.82
N ILE A 52 -8.66 1.92 -2.67
CA ILE A 52 -8.01 3.06 -2.01
C ILE A 52 -7.72 2.75 -0.55
N SER A 53 -8.70 2.21 0.18
CA SER A 53 -8.51 1.83 1.59
C SER A 53 -7.43 0.76 1.75
N GLY A 54 -7.42 -0.24 0.88
CA GLY A 54 -6.40 -1.29 0.87
C GLY A 54 -5.01 -0.74 0.57
N ALA A 55 -4.90 0.21 -0.36
CA ALA A 55 -3.63 0.86 -0.67
C ALA A 55 -3.12 1.72 0.50
N GLN A 56 -4.01 2.45 1.15
CA GLN A 56 -3.67 3.23 2.35
C GLN A 56 -3.18 2.36 3.49
N GLU A 57 -3.84 1.23 3.71
CA GLU A 57 -3.45 0.26 4.74
C GLU A 57 -2.07 -0.34 4.45
N ARG A 58 -1.81 -0.73 3.20
CA ARG A 58 -0.48 -1.22 2.78
C ARG A 58 0.60 -0.16 2.95
N MET A 59 0.27 1.11 2.66
CA MET A 59 1.21 2.21 2.87
C MET A 59 1.55 2.40 4.35
N ARG A 60 0.56 2.35 5.24
CA ARG A 60 0.78 2.43 6.69
C ARG A 60 1.65 1.28 7.18
N GLU A 61 1.36 0.06 6.72
CA GLU A 61 2.14 -1.12 7.07
C GLU A 61 3.58 -1.03 6.56
N ALA A 62 3.78 -0.56 5.33
CA ALA A 62 5.10 -0.34 4.77
C ALA A 62 5.90 0.68 5.58
N LYS A 63 5.27 1.78 5.97
CA LYS A 63 5.88 2.79 6.85
C LYS A 63 6.24 2.23 8.21
N ARG A 64 5.36 1.43 8.78
CA ARG A 64 5.60 0.78 10.08
C ARG A 64 6.79 -0.17 10.00
N GLN A 65 6.86 -0.98 8.96
CA GLN A 65 7.97 -1.90 8.74
C GLN A 65 9.28 -1.15 8.48
N ALA A 66 9.25 -0.11 7.67
CA ALA A 66 10.43 0.73 7.44
C ALA A 66 10.92 1.38 8.73
N GLY A 67 10.01 1.87 9.57
CA GLY A 67 10.34 2.43 10.88
C GLY A 67 11.01 1.40 11.81
N LYS A 68 10.49 0.18 11.85
CA LYS A 68 11.09 -0.91 12.63
C LYS A 68 12.49 -1.27 12.14
N GLN A 69 12.66 -1.39 10.83
CA GLN A 69 13.96 -1.69 10.23
C GLN A 69 14.97 -0.57 10.50
N ALA A 70 14.54 0.68 10.39
CA ALA A 70 15.40 1.82 10.69
C ALA A 70 15.81 1.85 12.16
N ALA A 71 14.91 1.58 13.09
CA ALA A 71 15.19 1.52 14.52
C ALA A 71 16.18 0.37 14.85
N ALA A 72 15.97 -0.80 14.23
CA ALA A 72 16.88 -1.94 14.39
C ALA A 72 18.28 -1.64 13.85
N PHE A 73 18.34 -1.00 12.68
CA PHE A 73 19.61 -0.57 12.06
C PHE A 73 20.32 0.45 12.94
N GLU A 74 19.61 1.44 13.47
CA GLU A 74 20.18 2.43 14.38
C GLU A 74 20.74 1.80 15.63
N THR A 75 20.01 0.88 16.25
CA THR A 75 20.48 0.14 17.43
C THR A 75 21.74 -0.66 17.12
N ASP A 76 21.77 -1.37 16.01
CA ASP A 76 22.94 -2.15 15.57
C ASP A 76 24.15 -1.26 15.28
N LEU A 77 23.92 -0.15 14.58
CA LEU A 77 24.97 0.84 14.27
C LEU A 77 25.54 1.45 15.53
N ASN A 78 24.70 1.84 16.48
CA ASN A 78 25.14 2.40 17.76
C ASN A 78 25.96 1.40 18.57
N SER A 79 25.55 0.15 18.58
CA SER A 79 26.27 -0.94 19.25
C SER A 79 27.64 -1.17 18.62
N LYS A 80 27.73 -1.22 17.30
CA LYS A 80 28.99 -1.36 16.57
C LYS A 80 29.92 -0.16 16.76
N THR A 81 29.36 1.03 16.71
CA THR A 81 30.11 2.28 16.94
C THR A 81 30.68 2.33 18.35
N ALA A 82 29.90 1.96 19.35
CA ALA A 82 30.36 1.91 20.73
C ALA A 82 31.50 0.88 20.91
N ALA A 83 31.40 -0.29 20.27
CA ALA A 83 32.45 -1.28 20.28
C ALA A 83 33.73 -0.79 19.61
N GLN A 84 33.63 -0.11 18.47
CA GLN A 84 34.77 0.48 17.76
C GLN A 84 35.41 1.60 18.58
N CYS A 85 34.63 2.45 19.24
CA CYS A 85 35.15 3.47 20.12
C CYS A 85 35.94 2.88 21.29
N ARG A 86 35.42 1.83 21.91
CA ARG A 86 36.12 1.12 23.00
C ARG A 86 37.44 0.49 22.51
N ALA A 87 37.41 -0.16 21.35
CA ALA A 87 38.60 -0.73 20.75
C ALA A 87 39.66 0.35 20.44
N LEU A 88 39.23 1.48 19.92
CA LEU A 88 40.10 2.62 19.64
C LEU A 88 40.71 3.21 20.91
N GLU A 89 39.93 3.37 21.97
CA GLU A 89 40.40 3.84 23.26
C GLU A 89 41.42 2.89 23.87
N GLN A 90 41.17 1.58 23.80
CA GLN A 90 42.10 0.58 24.28
C GLN A 90 43.43 0.58 23.46
N ALA A 91 43.35 0.71 22.15
CA ALA A 91 44.50 0.82 21.30
C ALA A 91 45.29 2.10 21.59
N ALA A 92 44.62 3.22 21.76
CA ALA A 92 45.25 4.48 22.12
C ALA A 92 45.93 4.42 23.49
N ALA A 93 45.26 3.85 24.49
CA ALA A 93 45.84 3.68 25.81
C ALA A 93 47.10 2.81 25.80
N SER A 94 47.09 1.71 25.05
CA SER A 94 48.25 0.83 24.87
C SER A 94 49.39 1.54 24.19
N ARG A 95 49.13 2.25 23.12
CA ARG A 95 50.17 3.02 22.39
C ARG A 95 50.69 4.21 23.20
N SER A 96 49.83 4.85 23.97
CA SER A 96 50.24 5.94 24.85
C SER A 96 51.22 5.46 25.93
N GLY A 97 50.94 4.29 26.51
CA GLY A 97 51.86 3.70 27.46
C GLY A 97 53.21 3.33 26.85
N ALA A 98 53.21 2.71 25.66
CA ALA A 98 54.41 2.35 24.95
C ALA A 98 55.22 3.60 24.51
N ALA A 99 54.52 4.61 24.03
CA ALA A 99 55.15 5.91 23.62
C ALA A 99 55.78 6.62 24.83
N ALA A 100 55.10 6.62 25.97
CA ALA A 100 55.63 7.23 27.20
C ALA A 100 56.88 6.47 27.69
N ALA A 101 56.87 5.13 27.63
CA ALA A 101 58.04 4.30 27.97
C ALA A 101 59.21 4.58 27.05
N MET A 102 58.99 4.71 25.75
CA MET A 102 60.04 5.07 24.80
C MET A 102 60.64 6.46 25.06
N ILE A 103 59.83 7.43 25.42
CA ILE A 103 60.29 8.77 25.74
C ILE A 103 61.14 8.75 27.01
N VAL A 104 60.72 8.05 28.03
CA VAL A 104 61.43 7.90 29.27
C VAL A 104 62.79 7.20 29.05
N GLU A 105 62.81 6.13 28.26
CA GLU A 105 64.06 5.44 27.90
C GLU A 105 65.06 6.38 27.18
N ARG A 106 64.56 7.15 26.20
CA ARG A 106 65.41 8.08 25.47
C ARG A 106 65.98 9.21 26.35
N ILE A 107 65.19 9.71 27.23
CA ILE A 107 65.63 10.73 28.19
C ILE A 107 66.69 10.14 29.12
N TRP A 108 66.42 8.95 29.63
CA TRP A 108 67.35 8.25 30.52
C TRP A 108 68.71 7.98 29.85
N ASP A 109 68.67 7.41 28.65
CA ASP A 109 69.86 7.10 27.88
C ASP A 109 70.64 8.38 27.53
N SER A 110 69.93 9.43 27.16
CA SER A 110 70.52 10.75 26.84
C SER A 110 71.25 11.36 28.05
N GLU A 111 70.72 11.25 29.24
CA GLU A 111 71.33 11.78 30.46
C GLU A 111 72.57 10.97 30.87
N TRP A 112 72.59 9.66 30.66
CA TRP A 112 73.70 8.82 31.03
C TRP A 112 74.83 8.79 30.00
N GLN A 113 74.60 9.20 28.78
CA GLN A 113 75.61 9.28 27.71
C GLN A 113 76.34 10.60 27.59
N SER A 114 75.88 11.60 28.27
CA SER A 114 76.54 12.92 28.32
C SER A 114 77.34 13.05 29.61
#